data_ae74aab49aee135cdf8640a4507b310b
#
_entry.id   ae74aab49aee135cdf8640a4507b310b
#
_cell.length_a   1.000
_cell.length_b   1.000
_cell.length_c   1.000
_cell.angle_alpha   90.00
_cell.angle_beta   90.00
_cell.angle_gamma   90.00
#
_symmetry.space_group_name_H-M   'P 1'
#
loop_
_entity.id
_entity.type
_entity.pdbx_description
1 polymer ?
#
loop_
_entity_poly.entity_id
_entity_poly.type
_entity_poly.pdbx_seq_one_letter_code
_entity_poly.pdbx_strand_id
1 'polypeptide(L)'
;MQLRVRALETVLTEKGYIDPAALDLIIEAYETKVGPHNGARVVARAWSNPAFKQALLEDGSKAVRTMGHESRVGDHLVAVENTPQLHNMVVCTLCSCYPWEVLGLPPVWYKSAPYRSRAVKDPRGVLADFGVKLPKETQIRVWDSTAETRFLVLPMRPAGTEGWSKERLASLVTRDCMIGTGLPKTP
;
A
#
# COMPACT_ATOMS: atom_id res chain seq x y z
N MET A 1 20.85 14.10 4.19
CA MET A 1 20.68 12.67 4.48
C MET A 1 21.36 11.77 3.45
N GLN A 2 21.19 11.98 2.16
CA GLN A 2 21.81 11.16 1.08
C GLN A 2 23.34 11.03 1.19
N LEU A 3 24.07 12.12 1.49
CA LEU A 3 25.53 12.06 1.66
C LEU A 3 25.98 11.17 2.82
N ARG A 4 25.22 11.16 3.93
CA ARG A 4 25.53 10.29 5.07
C ARG A 4 25.29 8.81 4.76
N VAL A 5 24.23 8.51 3.98
CA VAL A 5 23.95 7.13 3.54
C VAL A 5 25.05 6.65 2.60
N ARG A 6 25.45 7.45 1.61
CA ARG A 6 26.54 7.11 0.70
C ARG A 6 27.88 6.91 1.43
N ALA A 7 28.21 7.79 2.38
CA ALA A 7 29.43 7.63 3.18
C ALA A 7 29.42 6.34 3.99
N LEU A 8 28.27 5.98 4.59
CA LEU A 8 28.11 4.74 5.32
C LEU A 8 28.25 3.52 4.41
N GLU A 9 27.58 3.55 3.26
CA GLU A 9 27.69 2.50 2.23
C GLU A 9 29.14 2.30 1.78
N THR A 10 29.86 3.38 1.47
CA THR A 10 31.27 3.33 1.08
C THR A 10 32.12 2.65 2.18
N VAL A 11 32.00 3.11 3.42
CA VAL A 11 32.76 2.54 4.55
C VAL A 11 32.45 1.06 4.77
N LEU A 12 31.17 0.68 4.67
CA LEU A 12 30.77 -0.72 4.88
C LEU A 12 31.23 -1.63 3.74
N THR A 13 31.25 -1.11 2.50
CA THR A 13 31.78 -1.80 1.33
C THR A 13 33.30 -1.98 1.44
N GLU A 14 34.03 -0.92 1.77
CA GLU A 14 35.50 -0.98 1.96
C GLU A 14 35.90 -1.97 3.06
N LYS A 15 35.06 -2.10 4.09
CA LYS A 15 35.27 -3.09 5.18
C LYS A 15 34.79 -4.51 4.83
N GLY A 16 34.20 -4.72 3.66
CA GLY A 16 33.69 -6.02 3.24
C GLY A 16 32.43 -6.48 3.97
N TYR A 17 31.69 -5.58 4.62
CA TYR A 17 30.43 -5.89 5.30
C TYR A 17 29.24 -5.86 4.36
N ILE A 18 29.34 -5.13 3.26
CA ILE A 18 28.32 -5.04 2.22
C ILE A 18 28.95 -5.37 0.85
N ASP A 19 28.30 -6.25 0.13
CA ASP A 19 28.54 -6.46 -1.29
C ASP A 19 27.62 -5.51 -2.09
N PRO A 20 28.17 -4.53 -2.85
CA PRO A 20 27.37 -3.63 -3.69
C PRO A 20 26.45 -4.35 -4.66
N ALA A 21 26.92 -5.46 -5.26
CA ALA A 21 26.09 -6.24 -6.19
C ALA A 21 24.87 -6.87 -5.50
N ALA A 22 25.01 -7.33 -4.26
CA ALA A 22 23.89 -7.84 -3.49
C ALA A 22 22.90 -6.72 -3.12
N LEU A 23 23.39 -5.50 -2.86
CA LEU A 23 22.53 -4.34 -2.60
C LEU A 23 21.74 -3.95 -3.86
N ASP A 24 22.40 -3.92 -5.02
CA ASP A 24 21.75 -3.61 -6.30
C ASP A 24 20.66 -4.64 -6.65
N LEU A 25 20.90 -5.93 -6.41
CA LEU A 25 19.89 -6.98 -6.58
C LEU A 25 18.67 -6.79 -5.69
N ILE A 26 18.88 -6.35 -4.45
CA ILE A 26 17.78 -6.05 -3.53
C ILE A 26 16.97 -4.84 -4.04
N ILE A 27 17.65 -3.77 -4.46
CA ILE A 27 17.02 -2.58 -5.01
C ILE A 27 16.19 -2.94 -6.24
N GLU A 28 16.79 -3.66 -7.20
CA GLU A 28 16.10 -4.13 -8.40
C GLU A 28 14.88 -4.99 -8.07
N ALA A 29 15.00 -5.90 -7.10
CA ALA A 29 13.88 -6.72 -6.68
C ALA A 29 12.73 -5.87 -6.13
N TYR A 30 13.02 -4.82 -5.34
CA TYR A 30 11.99 -3.91 -4.83
C TYR A 30 11.42 -2.97 -5.90
N GLU A 31 12.20 -2.63 -6.92
CA GLU A 31 11.72 -1.80 -8.04
C GLU A 31 10.89 -2.60 -9.04
N THR A 32 11.25 -3.86 -9.32
CA THR A 32 10.67 -4.64 -10.41
C THR A 32 9.76 -5.79 -9.97
N LYS A 33 10.04 -6.45 -8.83
CA LYS A 33 9.33 -7.66 -8.38
C LYS A 33 8.45 -7.42 -7.16
N VAL A 34 8.81 -6.47 -6.30
CA VAL A 34 8.09 -6.16 -5.06
C VAL A 34 7.62 -4.71 -5.13
N GLY A 35 6.33 -4.47 -5.27
CA GLY A 35 5.89 -3.09 -5.34
C GLY A 35 4.39 -2.94 -5.52
N PRO A 36 3.93 -1.71 -5.76
CA PRO A 36 2.52 -1.41 -5.85
C PRO A 36 1.77 -2.21 -6.93
N HIS A 37 2.49 -2.72 -7.94
CA HIS A 37 1.91 -3.59 -8.96
C HIS A 37 1.41 -4.93 -8.40
N ASN A 38 2.01 -5.45 -7.33
CA ASN A 38 1.53 -6.65 -6.65
C ASN A 38 0.16 -6.38 -5.99
N GLY A 39 0.07 -5.29 -5.23
CA GLY A 39 -1.20 -4.85 -4.65
C GLY A 39 -2.25 -4.53 -5.72
N ALA A 40 -1.84 -3.91 -6.83
CA ALA A 40 -2.74 -3.64 -7.95
C ALA A 40 -3.34 -4.93 -8.54
N ARG A 41 -2.54 -6.01 -8.66
CA ARG A 41 -3.04 -7.33 -9.09
C ARG A 41 -3.98 -7.96 -8.06
N VAL A 42 -3.69 -7.80 -6.75
CA VAL A 42 -4.59 -8.26 -5.66
C VAL A 42 -5.93 -7.54 -5.77
N VAL A 43 -5.94 -6.22 -5.89
CA VAL A 43 -7.16 -5.40 -6.05
C VAL A 43 -7.93 -5.79 -7.31
N ALA A 44 -7.26 -5.89 -8.46
CA ALA A 44 -7.90 -6.29 -9.72
C ALA A 44 -8.54 -7.68 -9.65
N ARG A 45 -7.88 -8.62 -8.95
CA ARG A 45 -8.45 -9.96 -8.70
C ARG A 45 -9.66 -9.87 -7.78
N ALA A 46 -9.62 -9.07 -6.73
CA ALA A 46 -10.77 -8.87 -5.84
C ALA A 46 -11.96 -8.22 -6.56
N TRP A 47 -11.71 -7.27 -7.47
CA TRP A 47 -12.76 -6.65 -8.28
C TRP A 47 -13.40 -7.59 -9.30
N SER A 48 -12.68 -8.62 -9.76
CA SER A 48 -13.14 -9.55 -10.79
C SER A 48 -13.58 -10.91 -10.25
N ASN A 49 -13.34 -11.21 -8.98
CA ASN A 49 -13.63 -12.49 -8.36
C ASN A 49 -14.22 -12.30 -6.94
N PRO A 50 -15.55 -12.42 -6.77
CA PRO A 50 -16.20 -12.23 -5.48
C PRO A 50 -15.72 -13.19 -4.39
N ALA A 51 -15.42 -14.45 -4.72
CA ALA A 51 -14.91 -15.42 -3.75
C ALA A 51 -13.51 -15.03 -3.25
N PHE A 52 -12.63 -14.56 -4.14
CA PHE A 52 -11.32 -14.04 -3.73
C PHE A 52 -11.45 -12.76 -2.90
N LYS A 53 -12.37 -11.85 -3.26
CA LYS A 53 -12.67 -10.65 -2.48
C LYS A 53 -13.06 -10.99 -1.06
N GLN A 54 -13.99 -11.95 -0.89
CA GLN A 54 -14.42 -12.40 0.42
C GLN A 54 -13.24 -12.96 1.22
N ALA A 55 -12.46 -13.87 0.63
CA ALA A 55 -11.28 -14.44 1.28
C ALA A 55 -10.23 -13.36 1.66
N LEU A 56 -10.06 -12.34 0.82
CA LEU A 56 -9.15 -11.21 1.09
C LEU A 56 -9.60 -10.39 2.29
N LEU A 57 -10.90 -10.16 2.43
CA LEU A 57 -11.48 -9.39 3.55
C LEU A 57 -11.51 -10.21 4.85
N GLU A 58 -11.62 -11.55 4.77
CA GLU A 58 -11.57 -12.44 5.93
C GLU A 58 -10.14 -12.63 6.45
N ASP A 59 -9.18 -12.88 5.57
CA ASP A 59 -7.76 -13.11 5.89
C ASP A 59 -6.88 -12.65 4.72
N GLY A 60 -6.46 -11.38 4.80
CA GLY A 60 -5.63 -10.76 3.78
C GLY A 60 -4.31 -11.49 3.56
N SER A 61 -3.64 -11.92 4.64
CA SER A 61 -2.36 -12.64 4.56
C SER A 61 -2.51 -13.97 3.81
N LYS A 62 -3.54 -14.74 4.12
CA LYS A 62 -3.81 -16.01 3.46
C LYS A 62 -4.18 -15.80 1.98
N ALA A 63 -5.01 -14.80 1.69
CA ALA A 63 -5.42 -14.50 0.32
C ALA A 63 -4.25 -14.08 -0.57
N VAL A 64 -3.38 -13.17 -0.12
CA VAL A 64 -2.23 -12.71 -0.94
C VAL A 64 -1.19 -13.81 -1.12
N ARG A 65 -1.06 -14.72 -0.16
CA ARG A 65 -0.19 -15.90 -0.28
C ARG A 65 -0.61 -16.81 -1.43
N THR A 66 -1.92 -16.92 -1.74
CA THR A 66 -2.39 -17.67 -2.93
C THR A 66 -1.95 -17.06 -4.26
N MET A 67 -1.39 -15.83 -4.22
CA MET A 67 -0.83 -15.14 -5.38
C MET A 67 0.71 -15.10 -5.36
N GLY A 68 1.34 -15.83 -4.44
CA GLY A 68 2.80 -15.88 -4.31
C GLY A 68 3.39 -14.67 -3.55
N HIS A 69 2.57 -13.91 -2.83
CA HIS A 69 3.04 -12.81 -1.99
C HIS A 69 3.06 -13.26 -0.53
N GLU A 70 4.25 -13.34 0.03
CA GLU A 70 4.44 -13.74 1.43
C GLU A 70 4.72 -12.52 2.30
N SER A 71 3.95 -12.40 3.38
CA SER A 71 4.25 -11.46 4.45
C SER A 71 5.45 -11.95 5.25
N ARG A 72 6.14 -11.05 5.92
CA ARG A 72 7.14 -11.44 6.91
C ARG A 72 6.49 -12.29 8.01
N VAL A 73 7.26 -13.20 8.58
CA VAL A 73 6.79 -14.03 9.69
C VAL A 73 6.30 -13.13 10.83
N GLY A 74 5.04 -13.33 11.24
CA GLY A 74 4.41 -12.54 12.30
C GLY A 74 3.61 -11.33 11.83
N ASP A 75 3.69 -10.92 10.56
CA ASP A 75 2.89 -9.81 10.02
C ASP A 75 1.53 -10.33 9.53
N HIS A 76 0.46 -9.64 9.94
CA HIS A 76 -0.90 -9.88 9.45
C HIS A 76 -1.33 -8.77 8.50
N LEU A 77 -1.73 -9.13 7.29
CA LEU A 77 -2.37 -8.23 6.34
C LEU A 77 -3.88 -8.26 6.53
N VAL A 78 -4.45 -7.11 6.81
CA VAL A 78 -5.90 -6.90 6.91
C VAL A 78 -6.34 -6.03 5.74
N ALA A 79 -7.22 -6.55 4.89
CA ALA A 79 -7.84 -5.76 3.84
C ALA A 79 -9.10 -5.05 4.35
N VAL A 80 -9.25 -3.76 4.00
CA VAL A 80 -10.39 -2.93 4.38
C VAL A 80 -11.03 -2.33 3.14
N GLU A 81 -12.33 -2.56 2.95
CA GLU A 81 -13.04 -2.19 1.73
C GLU A 81 -13.62 -0.78 1.80
N ASN A 82 -13.39 0.02 0.76
CA ASN A 82 -14.11 1.26 0.53
C ASN A 82 -15.49 1.00 -0.06
N THR A 83 -16.46 1.75 0.45
CA THR A 83 -17.84 1.79 -0.07
C THR A 83 -18.25 3.25 -0.35
N PRO A 84 -19.40 3.51 -0.98
CA PRO A 84 -19.88 4.88 -1.15
C PRO A 84 -20.05 5.63 0.17
N GLN A 85 -20.32 4.91 1.26
CA GLN A 85 -20.55 5.46 2.61
C GLN A 85 -19.30 5.51 3.48
N LEU A 86 -18.26 4.71 3.15
CA LEU A 86 -17.06 4.56 3.97
C LEU A 86 -15.79 4.62 3.11
N HIS A 87 -14.92 5.56 3.43
CA HIS A 87 -13.57 5.64 2.88
C HIS A 87 -12.54 5.30 3.95
N ASN A 88 -11.68 4.33 3.67
CA ASN A 88 -10.62 3.90 4.58
C ASN A 88 -9.31 4.58 4.22
N MET A 89 -8.54 4.96 5.23
CA MET A 89 -7.20 5.52 5.09
C MET A 89 -6.25 4.87 6.08
N VAL A 90 -5.04 4.58 5.66
CA VAL A 90 -4.03 3.89 6.49
C VAL A 90 -2.95 4.86 6.91
N VAL A 91 -2.53 4.74 8.16
CA VAL A 91 -1.41 5.46 8.75
C VAL A 91 -0.60 4.50 9.63
N CYS A 92 0.63 4.84 9.95
CA CYS A 92 1.32 4.33 11.12
C CYS A 92 1.78 5.51 11.97
N THR A 93 1.10 5.75 13.09
CA THR A 93 1.39 6.91 13.95
C THR A 93 2.72 6.77 14.68
N LEU A 94 3.17 5.55 14.90
CA LEU A 94 4.38 5.25 15.66
C LEU A 94 5.66 5.30 14.81
N CYS A 95 5.65 4.64 13.64
CA CYS A 95 6.85 4.51 12.80
C CYS A 95 6.52 4.59 11.31
N SER A 96 6.52 3.49 10.60
CA SER A 96 6.22 3.41 9.16
C SER A 96 5.78 2.00 8.76
N CYS A 97 5.02 1.35 9.64
CA CYS A 97 4.48 0.03 9.37
C CYS A 97 3.63 0.02 8.09
N TYR A 98 3.96 -0.87 7.17
CA TYR A 98 3.52 -0.82 5.79
C TYR A 98 3.53 -2.23 5.19
N PRO A 99 2.55 -2.64 4.38
CA PRO A 99 2.52 -3.97 3.77
C PRO A 99 3.47 -4.04 2.55
N TRP A 100 4.74 -4.26 2.81
CA TRP A 100 5.81 -4.22 1.81
C TRP A 100 5.64 -5.23 0.68
N GLU A 101 5.13 -6.42 0.99
CA GLU A 101 4.93 -7.51 0.04
C GLU A 101 3.98 -7.16 -1.12
N VAL A 102 3.02 -6.28 -0.85
CA VAL A 102 2.00 -5.87 -1.84
C VAL A 102 2.14 -4.41 -2.28
N LEU A 103 2.72 -3.52 -1.46
CA LEU A 103 2.84 -2.10 -1.79
C LEU A 103 4.28 -1.63 -2.02
N GLY A 104 5.29 -2.49 -1.79
CA GLY A 104 6.69 -2.14 -1.91
C GLY A 104 7.16 -1.19 -0.81
N LEU A 105 8.10 -0.30 -1.13
CA LEU A 105 8.62 0.66 -0.17
C LEU A 105 7.60 1.78 0.10
N PRO A 106 7.43 2.19 1.38
CA PRO A 106 6.53 3.29 1.69
C PRO A 106 7.02 4.61 1.09
N PRO A 107 6.12 5.44 0.56
CA PRO A 107 6.49 6.75 0.07
C PRO A 107 7.03 7.64 1.21
N VAL A 108 7.88 8.61 0.87
CA VAL A 108 8.53 9.48 1.87
C VAL A 108 7.52 10.20 2.75
N TRP A 109 6.42 10.68 2.15
CA TRP A 109 5.37 11.39 2.88
C TRP A 109 4.66 10.52 3.92
N TYR A 110 4.52 9.19 3.68
CA TYR A 110 3.90 8.25 4.63
C TYR A 110 4.62 8.20 5.97
N LYS A 111 5.96 8.38 5.95
CA LYS A 111 6.81 8.40 7.15
C LYS A 111 6.86 9.76 7.83
N SER A 112 6.36 10.81 7.19
CA SER A 112 6.49 12.18 7.70
C SER A 112 5.64 12.41 8.95
N ALA A 113 6.19 13.14 9.92
CA ALA A 113 5.47 13.50 11.14
C ALA A 113 4.19 14.30 10.86
N PRO A 114 4.16 15.25 9.89
CA PRO A 114 2.94 15.96 9.53
C PRO A 114 1.82 15.02 9.07
N TYR A 115 2.11 14.08 8.16
CA TYR A 115 1.11 13.12 7.70
C TYR A 115 0.59 12.26 8.86
N ARG A 116 1.49 11.65 9.63
CA ARG A 116 1.14 10.76 10.74
C ARG A 116 0.25 11.43 11.78
N SER A 117 0.59 12.65 12.17
CA SER A 117 -0.18 13.41 13.15
C SER A 117 -1.53 13.89 12.58
N ARG A 118 -1.53 14.40 11.35
CA ARG A 118 -2.71 15.04 10.78
C ARG A 118 -3.72 14.02 10.27
N ALA A 119 -3.28 12.85 9.77
CA ALA A 119 -4.16 11.78 9.31
C ALA A 119 -5.18 11.36 10.37
N VAL A 120 -4.81 11.36 11.65
CA VAL A 120 -5.69 11.01 12.77
C VAL A 120 -6.60 12.17 13.19
N LYS A 121 -6.09 13.42 13.12
CA LYS A 121 -6.82 14.60 13.62
C LYS A 121 -7.76 15.20 12.58
N ASP A 122 -7.33 15.23 11.33
CA ASP A 122 -8.03 15.85 10.20
C ASP A 122 -7.84 15.02 8.93
N PRO A 123 -8.39 13.77 8.88
CA PRO A 123 -8.22 12.91 7.72
C PRO A 123 -8.83 13.49 6.45
N ARG A 124 -9.93 14.24 6.55
CA ARG A 124 -10.59 14.87 5.40
C ARG A 124 -9.74 15.99 4.80
N GLY A 125 -9.09 16.79 5.63
CA GLY A 125 -8.14 17.81 5.17
C GLY A 125 -6.90 17.18 4.53
N VAL A 126 -6.40 16.07 5.07
CA VAL A 126 -5.29 15.32 4.43
C VAL A 126 -5.72 14.81 3.05
N LEU A 127 -6.90 14.21 2.92
CA LEU A 127 -7.41 13.76 1.62
C LEU A 127 -7.54 14.92 0.62
N ALA A 128 -7.99 16.09 1.07
CA ALA A 128 -8.08 17.28 0.22
C ALA A 128 -6.69 17.73 -0.29
N ASP A 129 -5.65 17.66 0.54
CA ASP A 129 -4.27 17.96 0.13
C ASP A 129 -3.75 16.98 -0.92
N PHE A 130 -4.20 15.72 -0.88
CA PHE A 130 -3.93 14.71 -1.92
C PHE A 130 -4.86 14.82 -3.14
N GLY A 131 -5.73 15.82 -3.18
CA GLY A 131 -6.67 16.04 -4.29
C GLY A 131 -7.92 15.14 -4.25
N VAL A 132 -8.13 14.40 -3.17
CA VAL A 132 -9.30 13.53 -3.01
C VAL A 132 -10.45 14.33 -2.39
N LYS A 133 -11.54 14.43 -3.14
CA LYS A 133 -12.79 15.06 -2.69
C LYS A 133 -13.86 13.99 -2.54
N LEU A 134 -14.32 13.79 -1.30
CA LEU A 134 -15.39 12.86 -0.97
C LEU A 134 -16.68 13.62 -0.64
N PRO A 135 -17.87 13.03 -0.90
CA PRO A 135 -19.13 13.55 -0.38
C PRO A 135 -19.04 13.80 1.12
N LYS A 136 -19.79 14.79 1.62
CA LYS A 136 -19.77 15.13 3.06
C LYS A 136 -20.27 13.97 3.92
N GLU A 137 -21.17 13.18 3.38
CA GLU A 137 -21.82 12.04 4.03
C GLU A 137 -20.89 10.81 4.12
N THR A 138 -19.87 10.73 3.27
CA THR A 138 -18.91 9.62 3.31
C THR A 138 -18.09 9.70 4.60
N GLN A 139 -18.20 8.69 5.43
CA GLN A 139 -17.38 8.55 6.63
C GLN A 139 -15.94 8.23 6.22
N ILE A 140 -14.99 8.73 7.02
CA ILE A 140 -13.57 8.39 6.84
C ILE A 140 -13.12 7.62 8.08
N ARG A 141 -12.59 6.40 7.85
CA ARG A 141 -12.00 5.59 8.91
C ARG A 141 -10.50 5.51 8.71
N VAL A 142 -9.77 5.88 9.75
CA VAL A 142 -8.30 5.83 9.76
C VAL A 142 -7.88 4.56 10.50
N TRP A 143 -7.02 3.77 9.85
CA TRP A 143 -6.46 2.54 10.38
C TRP A 143 -4.99 2.77 10.72
N ASP A 144 -4.63 2.52 11.96
CA ASP A 144 -3.26 2.68 12.45
C ASP A 144 -2.53 1.32 12.39
N SER A 145 -1.59 1.20 11.46
CA SER A 145 -0.77 -0.01 11.31
C SER A 145 0.19 -0.16 12.48
N THR A 146 0.35 -1.39 12.93
CA THR A 146 1.28 -1.76 14.02
C THR A 146 2.42 -2.63 13.52
N ALA A 147 3.31 -3.07 14.41
CA ALA A 147 4.36 -4.03 14.09
C ALA A 147 3.81 -5.38 13.59
N GLU A 148 2.62 -5.75 14.01
CA GLU A 148 2.00 -7.05 13.73
C GLU A 148 0.89 -6.97 12.68
N THR A 149 0.22 -5.81 12.55
CA THR A 149 -0.92 -5.64 11.64
C THR A 149 -0.64 -4.57 10.61
N ARG A 150 -0.79 -4.93 9.35
CA ARG A 150 -0.68 -4.06 8.19
C ARG A 150 -2.04 -3.97 7.50
N PHE A 151 -2.39 -2.79 7.03
CA PHE A 151 -3.67 -2.59 6.35
C PHE A 151 -3.46 -2.34 4.85
N LEU A 152 -4.34 -2.93 4.05
CA LEU A 152 -4.47 -2.70 2.62
C LEU A 152 -5.89 -2.19 2.34
N VAL A 153 -6.01 -0.99 1.79
CA VAL A 153 -7.32 -0.51 1.32
C VAL A 153 -7.68 -1.20 0.02
N LEU A 154 -8.84 -1.82 -0.02
CA LEU A 154 -9.49 -2.28 -1.24
C LEU A 154 -10.38 -1.13 -1.76
N PRO A 155 -9.92 -0.37 -2.76
CA PRO A 155 -10.69 0.75 -3.29
C PRO A 155 -11.92 0.27 -4.06
N MET A 156 -12.93 1.13 -4.20
CA MET A 156 -14.09 0.84 -5.04
C MET A 156 -13.65 0.63 -6.49
N ARG A 157 -14.27 -0.34 -7.14
CA ARG A 157 -14.08 -0.56 -8.57
C ARG A 157 -14.70 0.62 -9.35
N PRO A 158 -13.96 1.25 -10.27
CA PRO A 158 -14.51 2.30 -11.10
C PRO A 158 -15.67 1.79 -11.98
N ALA A 159 -16.71 2.59 -12.11
CA ALA A 159 -17.83 2.29 -13.01
C ALA A 159 -17.35 2.24 -14.48
N GLY A 160 -18.04 1.46 -15.31
CA GLY A 160 -17.70 1.29 -16.72
C GLY A 160 -16.49 0.38 -16.98
N THR A 161 -16.08 -0.41 -15.96
CA THR A 161 -14.98 -1.37 -16.10
C THR A 161 -15.46 -2.83 -16.14
N GLU A 162 -16.76 -3.06 -16.29
CA GLU A 162 -17.35 -4.39 -16.41
C GLU A 162 -16.74 -5.12 -17.61
N GLY A 163 -16.37 -6.38 -17.43
CA GLY A 163 -15.74 -7.20 -18.48
C GLY A 163 -14.27 -6.87 -18.80
N TRP A 164 -13.65 -5.91 -18.10
CA TRP A 164 -12.22 -5.64 -18.32
C TRP A 164 -11.33 -6.78 -17.83
N SER A 165 -10.22 -7.01 -18.55
CA SER A 165 -9.18 -7.96 -18.10
C SER A 165 -8.56 -7.51 -16.78
N LYS A 166 -7.98 -8.47 -16.04
CA LYS A 166 -7.32 -8.19 -14.76
C LYS A 166 -6.16 -7.21 -14.92
N GLU A 167 -5.43 -7.30 -16.02
CA GLU A 167 -4.28 -6.43 -16.34
C GLU A 167 -4.75 -4.99 -16.53
N ARG A 168 -5.83 -4.81 -17.28
CA ARG A 168 -6.43 -3.50 -17.50
C ARG A 168 -7.04 -2.92 -16.21
N LEU A 169 -7.67 -3.74 -15.39
CA LEU A 169 -8.14 -3.32 -14.06
C LEU A 169 -6.97 -2.92 -13.16
N ALA A 170 -5.88 -3.70 -13.14
CA ALA A 170 -4.70 -3.39 -12.34
C ALA A 170 -4.05 -2.06 -12.72
N SER A 171 -4.10 -1.64 -13.99
CA SER A 171 -3.54 -0.36 -14.44
C SER A 171 -4.26 0.87 -13.88
N LEU A 172 -5.49 0.71 -13.37
CA LEU A 172 -6.26 1.77 -12.70
C LEU A 172 -5.84 1.94 -11.24
N VAL A 173 -5.20 0.93 -10.65
CA VAL A 173 -4.87 0.90 -9.23
C VAL A 173 -3.51 1.55 -8.99
N THR A 174 -3.47 2.53 -8.10
CA THR A 174 -2.24 3.20 -7.68
C THR A 174 -1.91 2.82 -6.24
N ARG A 175 -0.65 3.01 -5.83
CA ARG A 175 -0.27 2.85 -4.43
C ARG A 175 -1.12 3.70 -3.49
N ASP A 176 -1.37 4.95 -3.88
CA ASP A 176 -2.09 5.89 -3.04
C ASP A 176 -3.54 5.47 -2.80
N CYS A 177 -4.23 4.87 -3.79
CA CYS A 177 -5.58 4.36 -3.57
C CYS A 177 -5.60 3.11 -2.66
N MET A 178 -4.50 2.36 -2.58
CA MET A 178 -4.35 1.22 -1.67
C MET A 178 -3.92 1.63 -0.25
N ILE A 179 -3.43 2.86 -0.06
CA ILE A 179 -3.23 3.50 1.24
C ILE A 179 -4.51 4.25 1.67
N GLY A 180 -5.36 4.58 0.71
CA GLY A 180 -6.56 5.37 0.91
C GLY A 180 -6.36 6.88 0.77
N THR A 181 -5.18 7.35 0.36
CA THR A 181 -4.89 8.77 0.08
C THR A 181 -5.15 9.16 -1.37
N GLY A 182 -5.64 8.25 -2.19
CA GLY A 182 -6.00 8.44 -3.58
C GLY A 182 -7.26 7.66 -3.97
N LEU A 183 -7.75 7.91 -5.17
CA LEU A 183 -8.78 7.10 -5.82
C LEU A 183 -8.15 6.33 -6.98
N PRO A 184 -8.74 5.21 -7.41
CA PRO A 184 -8.34 4.58 -8.66
C PRO A 184 -8.44 5.57 -9.83
N LYS A 185 -7.63 5.36 -10.86
CA LYS A 185 -7.71 6.14 -12.09
C LYS A 185 -9.09 5.93 -12.74
N THR A 186 -9.58 6.94 -13.41
CA THR A 186 -10.78 6.81 -14.26
C THR A 186 -10.46 5.96 -15.48
N PRO A 187 -11.45 5.17 -15.99
CA PRO A 187 -11.30 4.37 -17.20
C PRO A 187 -10.91 5.16 -18.44
#